data_e9d5303fe941eb1df4516e3bb08632e0
#
_entry.id   e9d5303fe941eb1df4516e3bb08632e0
#
_cell.length_a   1.000
_cell.length_b   1.000
_cell.length_c   1.000
_cell.angle_alpha   90.00
_cell.angle_beta   90.00
_cell.angle_gamma   90.00
#
_symmetry.space_group_name_H-M   'P 1'
#
loop_
_entity.id
_entity.type
_entity.pdbx_description
1 polymer ?
#
loop_
_entity_poly.entity_id
_entity_poly.type
_entity_poly.pdbx_seq_one_letter_code
_entity_poly.pdbx_strand_id
1 'polypeptide(L)'
;ASEKEIKQIYQTKSDIFNSLPKAERMPGAYEILQKIKSEGLTPMVVTGSGQLSLLDKLNHNFPGIFKQELMVTAFDVKYGKPNPEPYLMALQKAGIQANEAIVVENAPLGVHAGVAAEIFTIAVNTGPLPDAALLDEGANLLFHSMQEFNERWEEIYQAFQN
;
A
#
# COMPACT_ATOMS: atom_id res chain seq x y z
N ALA A 1 8.67 18.20 11.50
CA ALA A 1 7.39 18.84 11.16
C ALA A 1 6.52 18.95 12.40
N SER A 2 5.80 20.08 12.57
CA SER A 2 4.90 20.27 13.69
C SER A 2 3.65 19.36 13.52
N GLU A 3 2.96 19.08 14.63
CA GLU A 3 1.70 18.32 14.60
C GLU A 3 0.67 18.96 13.65
N LYS A 4 0.65 20.30 13.60
CA LYS A 4 -0.25 21.06 12.72
C LYS A 4 0.08 20.82 11.25
N GLU A 5 1.36 20.81 10.89
CA GLU A 5 1.82 20.56 9.53
C GLU A 5 1.52 19.11 9.12
N ILE A 6 1.72 18.16 10.02
CA ILE A 6 1.40 16.75 9.78
C ILE A 6 -0.09 16.59 9.55
N LYS A 7 -0.94 17.18 10.39
CA LYS A 7 -2.39 17.14 10.21
C LYS A 7 -2.82 17.76 8.89
N GLN A 8 -2.20 18.87 8.49
CA GLN A 8 -2.51 19.54 7.24
C GLN A 8 -2.12 18.69 6.03
N ILE A 9 -0.99 17.99 6.07
CA ILE A 9 -0.57 17.05 5.03
C ILE A 9 -1.58 15.92 4.91
N TYR A 10 -2.02 15.32 6.01
CA TYR A 10 -3.02 14.28 6.01
C TYR A 10 -4.36 14.78 5.46
N GLN A 11 -4.78 15.96 5.86
CA GLN A 11 -6.03 16.57 5.37
C GLN A 11 -5.96 16.80 3.86
N THR A 12 -4.84 17.30 3.35
CA THR A 12 -4.65 17.53 1.92
C THR A 12 -4.72 16.22 1.13
N LYS A 13 -4.09 15.15 1.61
CA LYS A 13 -4.16 13.83 0.98
C LYS A 13 -5.60 13.29 0.98
N SER A 14 -6.30 13.45 2.09
CA SER A 14 -7.70 13.04 2.21
C SER A 14 -8.58 13.82 1.23
N ASP A 15 -8.38 15.13 1.12
CA ASP A 15 -9.15 15.98 0.21
C ASP A 15 -8.89 15.61 -1.24
N ILE A 16 -7.64 15.35 -1.62
CA ILE A 16 -7.28 14.91 -2.97
C ILE A 16 -7.94 13.56 -3.27
N PHE A 17 -7.88 12.62 -2.34
CA PHE A 17 -8.48 11.30 -2.49
C PHE A 17 -10.00 11.40 -2.67
N ASN A 18 -10.65 12.30 -1.91
CA ASN A 18 -12.10 12.51 -1.98
C ASN A 18 -12.51 13.29 -3.24
N SER A 19 -11.62 14.12 -3.80
CA SER A 19 -11.91 14.92 -5.00
C SER A 19 -11.71 14.14 -6.29
N LEU A 20 -10.97 13.04 -6.27
CA LEU A 20 -10.84 12.16 -7.44
C LEU A 20 -12.20 11.57 -7.77
N PRO A 21 -12.66 11.67 -9.03
CA PRO A 21 -13.99 11.19 -9.41
C PRO A 21 -14.06 9.69 -9.13
N LYS A 22 -14.86 9.35 -8.11
CA LYS A 22 -15.21 7.99 -7.65
C LYS A 22 -14.12 6.97 -7.95
N ALA A 23 -12.92 7.22 -7.43
CA ALA A 23 -11.78 6.34 -7.49
C ALA A 23 -11.74 5.54 -8.79
N GLU A 24 -11.45 6.22 -9.90
CA GLU A 24 -11.16 5.50 -11.14
C GLU A 24 -10.10 4.47 -10.80
N ARG A 25 -10.37 3.22 -11.10
CA ARG A 25 -9.39 2.16 -10.94
C ARG A 25 -8.16 2.55 -11.74
N MET A 26 -7.01 2.66 -11.08
CA MET A 26 -5.77 2.83 -11.81
C MET A 26 -5.62 1.67 -12.79
N PRO A 27 -5.24 1.92 -14.05
CA PRO A 27 -5.01 0.82 -15.00
C PRO A 27 -4.08 -0.23 -14.41
N GLY A 28 -4.48 -1.48 -14.48
CA GLY A 28 -3.73 -2.62 -13.97
C GLY A 28 -3.99 -2.96 -12.51
N ALA A 29 -4.58 -2.06 -11.71
CA ALA A 29 -4.78 -2.30 -10.28
C ALA A 29 -5.74 -3.45 -10.00
N TYR A 30 -6.88 -3.47 -10.68
CA TYR A 30 -7.86 -4.55 -10.51
C TYR A 30 -7.29 -5.89 -10.97
N GLU A 31 -6.61 -5.88 -12.10
CA GLU A 31 -6.02 -7.08 -12.69
C GLU A 31 -4.97 -7.71 -11.78
N ILE A 32 -4.07 -6.89 -11.21
CA ILE A 32 -3.04 -7.41 -10.30
C ILE A 32 -3.67 -7.94 -9.01
N LEU A 33 -4.69 -7.28 -8.48
CA LEU A 33 -5.37 -7.74 -7.26
C LEU A 33 -6.06 -9.07 -7.50
N GLN A 34 -6.65 -9.28 -8.67
CA GLN A 34 -7.25 -10.57 -9.02
C GLN A 34 -6.19 -11.67 -9.16
N LYS A 35 -5.05 -11.36 -9.77
CA LYS A 35 -3.94 -12.32 -9.87
C LYS A 35 -3.44 -12.71 -8.48
N ILE A 36 -3.22 -11.73 -7.60
CA ILE A 36 -2.78 -11.98 -6.23
C ILE A 36 -3.74 -12.92 -5.51
N LYS A 37 -5.04 -12.65 -5.62
CA LYS A 37 -6.06 -13.47 -4.99
C LYS A 37 -6.12 -14.89 -5.59
N SER A 38 -5.98 -15.01 -6.90
CA SER A 38 -6.01 -16.32 -7.58
C SER A 38 -4.79 -17.18 -7.20
N GLU A 39 -3.67 -16.57 -6.82
CA GLU A 39 -2.49 -17.28 -6.35
C GLU A 39 -2.62 -17.72 -4.87
N GLY A 40 -3.76 -17.48 -4.25
CA GLY A 40 -3.96 -17.81 -2.84
C GLY A 40 -3.36 -16.82 -1.86
N LEU A 41 -2.90 -15.67 -2.34
CA LEU A 41 -2.35 -14.62 -1.49
C LEU A 41 -3.47 -13.73 -0.95
N THR A 42 -3.22 -13.11 0.19
CA THR A 42 -4.20 -12.27 0.88
C THR A 42 -3.87 -10.80 0.67
N PRO A 43 -4.69 -10.06 -0.12
CA PRO A 43 -4.49 -8.62 -0.25
C PRO A 43 -4.95 -7.91 1.02
N MET A 44 -4.15 -6.92 1.46
CA MET A 44 -4.45 -6.10 2.62
C MET A 44 -4.26 -4.63 2.26
N VAL A 45 -4.98 -3.77 2.95
CA VAL A 45 -4.81 -2.32 2.87
C VAL A 45 -4.19 -1.82 4.17
N VAL A 46 -3.08 -1.08 4.03
CA VAL A 46 -2.40 -0.46 5.16
C VAL A 46 -2.36 1.04 4.90
N THR A 47 -3.18 1.80 5.61
CA THR A 47 -3.38 3.22 5.34
C THR A 47 -3.24 4.06 6.61
N GLY A 48 -2.73 5.29 6.45
CA GLY A 48 -2.74 6.29 7.52
C GLY A 48 -4.08 6.99 7.67
N SER A 49 -5.05 6.69 6.80
CA SER A 49 -6.38 7.29 6.87
C SER A 49 -7.23 6.61 7.94
N GLY A 50 -8.03 7.43 8.64
CA GLY A 50 -9.06 6.95 9.57
C GLY A 50 -10.47 7.09 8.99
N GLN A 51 -10.62 7.20 7.68
CA GLN A 51 -11.94 7.38 7.06
C GLN A 51 -12.80 6.13 7.18
N LEU A 52 -13.97 6.27 7.80
CA LEU A 52 -14.91 5.16 7.97
C LEU A 52 -15.47 4.64 6.64
N SER A 53 -15.53 5.50 5.63
CA SER A 53 -16.04 5.14 4.29
C SER A 53 -15.01 4.46 3.39
N LEU A 54 -13.78 4.26 3.88
CA LEU A 54 -12.71 3.71 3.04
C LEU A 54 -13.05 2.31 2.52
N LEU A 55 -13.54 1.43 3.39
CA LEU A 55 -13.91 0.06 3.00
C LEU A 55 -15.00 0.06 1.93
N ASP A 56 -16.01 0.94 2.07
CA ASP A 56 -17.08 1.05 1.08
C ASP A 56 -16.54 1.48 -0.28
N LYS A 57 -15.61 2.44 -0.30
CA LYS A 57 -14.96 2.89 -1.53
C LYS A 57 -14.15 1.78 -2.16
N LEU A 58 -13.39 1.02 -1.36
CA LEU A 58 -12.62 -0.11 -1.84
C LEU A 58 -13.50 -1.20 -2.41
N ASN A 59 -14.63 -1.50 -1.76
CA ASN A 59 -15.57 -2.52 -2.26
C ASN A 59 -16.28 -2.06 -3.52
N HIS A 60 -16.50 -0.76 -3.68
CA HIS A 60 -17.07 -0.24 -4.92
C HIS A 60 -16.10 -0.40 -6.11
N ASN A 61 -14.81 -0.12 -5.89
CA ASN A 61 -13.79 -0.18 -6.93
C ASN A 61 -13.22 -1.58 -7.15
N PHE A 62 -13.13 -2.37 -6.08
CA PHE A 62 -12.52 -3.71 -6.08
C PHE A 62 -13.44 -4.68 -5.34
N PRO A 63 -14.61 -5.03 -5.91
CA PRO A 63 -15.60 -5.85 -5.20
C PRO A 63 -15.03 -7.19 -4.74
N GLY A 64 -15.21 -7.51 -3.46
CA GLY A 64 -14.84 -8.79 -2.89
C GLY A 64 -13.34 -9.02 -2.67
N ILE A 65 -12.50 -8.00 -2.88
CA ILE A 65 -11.05 -8.14 -2.73
C ILE A 65 -10.61 -7.91 -1.29
N PHE A 66 -11.11 -6.84 -0.64
CA PHE A 66 -10.66 -6.43 0.68
C PHE A 66 -11.70 -6.73 1.76
N LYS A 67 -11.22 -7.09 2.95
CA LYS A 67 -12.04 -7.37 4.13
C LYS A 67 -11.63 -6.44 5.26
N GLN A 68 -12.59 -6.02 6.07
CA GLN A 68 -12.34 -5.10 7.18
C GLN A 68 -11.31 -5.65 8.17
N GLU A 69 -11.39 -6.94 8.49
CA GLU A 69 -10.47 -7.60 9.42
C GLU A 69 -9.03 -7.71 8.88
N LEU A 70 -8.85 -7.46 7.58
CA LEU A 70 -7.55 -7.48 6.89
C LEU A 70 -7.17 -6.08 6.41
N MET A 71 -7.54 -5.07 7.18
CA MET A 71 -7.14 -3.67 6.95
C MET A 71 -6.43 -3.13 8.19
N VAL A 72 -5.46 -2.26 7.97
CA VAL A 72 -4.81 -1.48 9.02
C VAL A 72 -5.06 -0.01 8.73
N THR A 73 -5.67 0.68 9.70
CA THR A 73 -5.99 2.11 9.59
C THR A 73 -5.28 2.90 10.69
N ALA A 74 -5.47 4.21 10.71
CA ALA A 74 -4.92 5.06 11.76
C ALA A 74 -5.39 4.64 13.17
N PHE A 75 -6.54 3.99 13.29
CA PHE A 75 -7.08 3.55 14.57
C PHE A 75 -6.42 2.27 15.11
N ASP A 76 -5.72 1.52 14.27
CA ASP A 76 -5.11 0.24 14.65
C ASP A 76 -3.71 0.38 15.23
N VAL A 77 -3.08 1.54 15.07
CA VAL A 77 -1.68 1.75 15.42
C VAL A 77 -1.49 2.99 16.28
N LYS A 78 -0.44 2.98 17.08
CA LYS A 78 -0.02 4.14 17.86
C LYS A 78 0.79 5.10 17.00
N TYR A 79 1.69 4.57 16.18
CA TYR A 79 2.55 5.33 15.30
C TYR A 79 2.29 4.96 13.85
N GLY A 80 2.00 5.99 13.02
CA GLY A 80 1.85 5.82 11.58
C GLY A 80 3.19 5.76 10.84
N LYS A 81 3.10 5.56 9.52
CA LYS A 81 4.27 5.62 8.63
C LYS A 81 5.01 6.94 8.84
N PRO A 82 6.33 7.00 8.91
CA PRO A 82 7.31 6.00 8.49
C PRO A 82 7.65 4.93 9.53
N ASN A 83 6.97 4.91 10.67
CA ASN A 83 7.17 3.86 11.66
C ASN A 83 6.76 2.50 11.05
N PRO A 84 7.48 1.40 11.33
CA PRO A 84 7.09 0.10 10.78
C PRO A 84 5.81 -0.48 11.39
N GLU A 85 5.29 0.10 12.47
CA GLU A 85 4.14 -0.42 13.19
C GLU A 85 2.95 -0.80 12.31
N PRO A 86 2.51 0.05 11.33
CA PRO A 86 1.38 -0.32 10.49
C PRO A 86 1.60 -1.63 9.72
N TYR A 87 2.79 -1.85 9.20
CA TYR A 87 3.10 -3.08 8.47
C TYR A 87 3.32 -4.28 9.39
N LEU A 88 3.89 -4.07 10.58
CA LEU A 88 3.97 -5.12 11.59
C LEU A 88 2.57 -5.55 12.06
N MET A 89 1.66 -4.59 12.20
CA MET A 89 0.25 -4.88 12.51
C MET A 89 -0.40 -5.69 11.39
N ALA A 90 -0.11 -5.37 10.13
CA ALA A 90 -0.63 -6.10 8.98
C ALA A 90 -0.15 -7.56 9.01
N LEU A 91 1.12 -7.79 9.30
CA LEU A 91 1.66 -9.15 9.44
C LEU A 91 0.93 -9.92 10.54
N GLN A 92 0.69 -9.26 11.67
CA GLN A 92 -0.01 -9.87 12.79
C GLN A 92 -1.45 -10.25 12.42
N LYS A 93 -2.18 -9.34 11.76
CA LYS A 93 -3.56 -9.61 11.32
C LYS A 93 -3.63 -10.73 10.29
N ALA A 94 -2.66 -10.82 9.40
CA ALA A 94 -2.60 -11.86 8.39
C ALA A 94 -2.04 -13.20 8.93
N GLY A 95 -1.39 -13.18 10.09
CA GLY A 95 -0.79 -14.37 10.69
C GLY A 95 0.42 -14.90 9.91
N ILE A 96 1.22 -14.00 9.32
CA ILE A 96 2.38 -14.38 8.51
C ILE A 96 3.65 -13.67 8.98
N GLN A 97 4.79 -14.14 8.47
CA GLN A 97 6.11 -13.58 8.75
C GLN A 97 6.46 -12.51 7.69
N ALA A 98 7.43 -11.66 8.00
CA ALA A 98 7.88 -10.62 7.09
C ALA A 98 8.35 -11.18 5.74
N ASN A 99 9.04 -12.32 5.74
CA ASN A 99 9.53 -12.94 4.51
C ASN A 99 8.43 -13.59 3.66
N GLU A 100 7.21 -13.60 4.15
CA GLU A 100 6.04 -14.12 3.42
C GLU A 100 5.17 -13.01 2.83
N ALA A 101 5.60 -11.75 2.94
CA ALA A 101 4.81 -10.58 2.54
C ALA A 101 5.54 -9.71 1.54
N ILE A 102 4.77 -8.95 0.77
CA ILE A 102 5.25 -7.90 -0.12
C ILE A 102 4.47 -6.63 0.20
N VAL A 103 5.18 -5.51 0.34
CA VAL A 103 4.59 -4.19 0.47
C VAL A 103 4.60 -3.51 -0.89
N VAL A 104 3.48 -2.89 -1.25
CA VAL A 104 3.37 -2.05 -2.46
C VAL A 104 3.00 -0.65 -2.00
N GLU A 105 3.85 0.32 -2.30
CA GLU A 105 3.72 1.69 -1.82
C GLU A 105 4.00 2.71 -2.92
N ASN A 106 3.38 3.88 -2.79
CA ASN A 106 3.59 4.99 -3.72
C ASN A 106 4.17 6.24 -3.06
N ALA A 107 4.47 6.19 -1.77
CA ALA A 107 4.93 7.36 -1.02
C ALA A 107 6.20 7.04 -0.23
N PRO A 108 7.13 8.01 -0.10
CA PRO A 108 8.40 7.76 0.61
C PRO A 108 8.23 7.27 2.04
N LEU A 109 7.30 7.82 2.80
CA LEU A 109 7.06 7.40 4.18
C LEU A 109 6.57 5.96 4.25
N GLY A 110 5.73 5.55 3.29
CA GLY A 110 5.25 4.18 3.22
C GLY A 110 6.33 3.19 2.82
N VAL A 111 7.18 3.57 1.87
CA VAL A 111 8.36 2.76 1.50
C VAL A 111 9.27 2.57 2.71
N HIS A 112 9.57 3.66 3.41
CA HIS A 112 10.41 3.59 4.62
C HIS A 112 9.82 2.63 5.65
N ALA A 113 8.52 2.72 5.89
CA ALA A 113 7.84 1.85 6.86
C ALA A 113 7.93 0.36 6.47
N GLY A 114 7.72 0.05 5.18
CA GLY A 114 7.83 -1.31 4.69
C GLY A 114 9.24 -1.88 4.84
N VAL A 115 10.24 -1.08 4.48
CA VAL A 115 11.65 -1.46 4.64
C VAL A 115 12.03 -1.63 6.11
N ALA A 116 11.57 -0.71 6.98
CA ALA A 116 11.83 -0.79 8.41
C ALA A 116 11.18 -2.02 9.06
N ALA A 117 10.08 -2.51 8.50
CA ALA A 117 9.43 -3.75 8.92
C ALA A 117 10.14 -5.00 8.37
N GLU A 118 11.21 -4.82 7.61
CA GLU A 118 11.98 -5.89 6.96
C GLU A 118 11.16 -6.71 5.96
N ILE A 119 10.20 -6.05 5.29
CA ILE A 119 9.36 -6.66 4.26
C ILE A 119 9.87 -6.22 2.89
N PHE A 120 9.89 -7.14 1.91
CA PHE A 120 10.19 -6.80 0.53
C PHE A 120 9.25 -5.72 0.05
N THR A 121 9.79 -4.56 -0.35
CA THR A 121 9.00 -3.38 -0.66
C THR A 121 9.14 -2.96 -2.11
N ILE A 122 8.02 -2.87 -2.79
CA ILE A 122 7.91 -2.42 -4.18
C ILE A 122 7.32 -1.01 -4.17
N ALA A 123 8.01 -0.08 -4.79
CA ALA A 123 7.49 1.26 -5.01
C ALA A 123 6.81 1.34 -6.37
N VAL A 124 5.62 1.94 -6.40
CA VAL A 124 4.93 2.25 -7.65
C VAL A 124 4.78 3.77 -7.71
N ASN A 125 5.62 4.41 -8.52
CA ASN A 125 5.68 5.87 -8.59
C ASN A 125 4.58 6.41 -9.52
N THR A 126 3.40 6.59 -8.96
CA THR A 126 2.23 7.15 -9.68
C THR A 126 2.08 8.65 -9.46
N GLY A 127 2.92 9.25 -8.65
CA GLY A 127 2.87 10.67 -8.30
C GLY A 127 3.95 11.51 -8.98
N PRO A 128 4.07 12.78 -8.59
CA PRO A 128 4.98 13.73 -9.23
C PRO A 128 6.42 13.66 -8.70
N LEU A 129 6.70 12.82 -7.71
CA LEU A 129 8.03 12.75 -7.10
C LEU A 129 9.03 12.06 -8.04
N PRO A 130 10.32 12.44 -7.97
CA PRO A 130 11.35 11.70 -8.70
C PRO A 130 11.51 10.28 -8.12
N ASP A 131 11.94 9.35 -8.95
CA ASP A 131 12.15 7.96 -8.53
C ASP A 131 13.11 7.85 -7.34
N ALA A 132 14.13 8.70 -7.29
CA ALA A 132 15.09 8.72 -6.19
C ALA A 132 14.42 8.92 -4.82
N ALA A 133 13.33 9.67 -4.75
CA ALA A 133 12.62 9.89 -3.49
C ALA A 133 12.08 8.59 -2.89
N LEU A 134 11.76 7.62 -3.73
CA LEU A 134 11.28 6.31 -3.30
C LEU A 134 12.43 5.31 -3.15
N LEU A 135 13.37 5.31 -4.08
CA LEU A 135 14.52 4.39 -4.05
C LEU A 135 15.44 4.67 -2.88
N ASP A 136 15.64 5.95 -2.51
CA ASP A 136 16.49 6.34 -1.39
C ASP A 136 15.92 5.85 -0.04
N GLU A 137 14.62 5.58 0.03
CA GLU A 137 13.99 4.99 1.21
C GLU A 137 14.17 3.47 1.29
N GLY A 138 14.81 2.86 0.28
CA GLY A 138 15.18 1.46 0.32
C GLY A 138 14.28 0.51 -0.46
N ALA A 139 13.40 1.03 -1.34
CA ALA A 139 12.56 0.17 -2.17
C ALA A 139 13.40 -0.83 -2.94
N ASN A 140 12.97 -2.08 -2.95
CA ASN A 140 13.67 -3.17 -3.64
C ASN A 140 13.43 -3.14 -5.15
N LEU A 141 12.24 -2.73 -5.57
CA LEU A 141 11.86 -2.57 -6.97
C LEU A 141 11.07 -1.28 -7.11
N LEU A 142 11.07 -0.71 -8.31
CA LEU A 142 10.27 0.47 -8.62
C LEU A 142 9.61 0.30 -9.99
N PHE A 143 8.32 0.59 -10.05
CA PHE A 143 7.54 0.67 -11.29
C PHE A 143 6.90 2.05 -11.40
N HIS A 144 6.53 2.44 -12.61
CA HIS A 144 5.96 3.76 -12.86
C HIS A 144 4.43 3.74 -12.96
N SER A 145 3.83 2.55 -12.90
CA SER A 145 2.38 2.39 -12.90
C SER A 145 1.96 1.05 -12.33
N MET A 146 0.71 0.93 -11.93
CA MET A 146 0.14 -0.36 -11.54
C MET A 146 0.07 -1.32 -12.72
N GLN A 147 -0.08 -0.79 -13.94
CA GLN A 147 -0.06 -1.61 -15.15
C GLN A 147 1.30 -2.27 -15.35
N GLU A 148 2.39 -1.53 -15.18
CA GLU A 148 3.73 -2.08 -15.28
C GLU A 148 3.96 -3.17 -14.21
N PHE A 149 3.53 -2.93 -12.98
CA PHE A 149 3.58 -3.91 -11.90
C PHE A 149 2.79 -5.17 -12.28
N ASN A 150 1.58 -5.00 -12.79
CA ASN A 150 0.74 -6.11 -13.24
C ASN A 150 1.42 -6.95 -14.32
N GLU A 151 2.05 -6.30 -15.30
CA GLU A 151 2.73 -6.99 -16.39
C GLU A 151 3.96 -7.78 -15.93
N ARG A 152 4.61 -7.32 -14.84
CA ARG A 152 5.81 -7.96 -14.30
C ARG A 152 5.52 -8.91 -13.14
N TRP A 153 4.27 -9.10 -12.78
CA TRP A 153 3.89 -9.87 -11.58
C TRP A 153 4.42 -11.31 -11.59
N GLU A 154 4.31 -12.02 -12.70
CA GLU A 154 4.75 -13.41 -12.77
C GLU A 154 6.23 -13.57 -12.43
N GLU A 155 7.07 -12.69 -12.95
CA GLU A 155 8.52 -12.70 -12.67
C GLU A 155 8.78 -12.43 -11.18
N ILE A 156 8.06 -11.45 -10.62
CA ILE A 156 8.19 -11.06 -9.22
C ILE A 156 7.79 -12.24 -8.32
N TYR A 157 6.64 -12.84 -8.60
CA TYR A 157 6.10 -13.93 -7.80
C TYR A 157 7.01 -15.16 -7.83
N GLN A 158 7.52 -15.52 -8.97
CA GLN A 158 8.48 -16.63 -9.10
C GLN A 158 9.76 -16.36 -8.31
N ALA A 159 10.30 -15.16 -8.41
CA ALA A 159 11.51 -14.78 -7.67
C ALA A 159 11.27 -14.78 -6.16
N PHE A 160 10.08 -14.35 -5.73
CA PHE A 160 9.71 -14.31 -4.32
C PHE A 160 9.53 -15.71 -3.72
N GLN A 161 9.03 -16.67 -4.50
CA GLN A 161 8.84 -18.05 -4.05
C GLN A 161 10.17 -18.83 -3.93
N ASN A 162 11.17 -18.42 -4.65
CA ASN A 162 12.49 -19.02 -4.61
C ASN A 162 13.36 -18.34 -3.57
#